data_6f88d17e1fa98f397481bb990a818c8c
#
_entry.id   6f88d17e1fa98f397481bb990a818c8c
#
_cell.length_a   1.000
_cell.length_b   1.000
_cell.length_c   1.000
_cell.angle_alpha   90.00
_cell.angle_beta   90.00
_cell.angle_gamma   90.00
#
_symmetry.space_group_name_H-M   'P 1'
#
loop_
_entity.id
_entity.type
_entity.pdbx_description
1 polymer ?
#
loop_
_entity_poly.entity_id
_entity_poly.type
_entity_poly.pdbx_seq_one_letter_code
_entity_poly.pdbx_strand_id
1 'polypeptide(L)'
;LHADFSNQPLTGGLKVYDPLTKAVTDAGTIAVNTKYTSKEGKVTEAEEGFNGFTVDPKFEENHWAYLYYAHPTEKKFVLARWELLNDKLVQGSEKVMLEIPTQRETCCHTGGGMTWDNDGNLYLTVGNNTGNVADKSQTDERPDRSSWDDQRGASNTNDLRGKILRIHPENDGTYSIPKGNLFP
;
A
#
# COMPACT_ATOMS: atom_id res chain seq x y z
N LEU A 1 -9.68 33.99 2.19
CA LEU A 1 -8.44 33.30 1.92
C LEU A 1 -8.80 31.87 1.43
N HIS A 2 -8.81 31.65 0.12
CA HIS A 2 -8.82 30.29 -0.45
C HIS A 2 -7.37 29.81 -0.46
N ALA A 3 -7.05 28.82 0.39
CA ALA A 3 -5.80 28.09 0.24
C ALA A 3 -5.91 27.22 -1.01
N ASP A 4 -5.03 27.43 -1.98
CA ASP A 4 -4.89 26.57 -3.14
C ASP A 4 -4.13 25.30 -2.70
N PHE A 5 -4.85 24.21 -2.51
CA PHE A 5 -4.28 22.91 -2.15
C PHE A 5 -3.78 22.10 -3.37
N SER A 6 -3.85 22.68 -4.58
CA SER A 6 -3.52 21.97 -5.82
C SER A 6 -2.06 21.53 -5.92
N ASN A 7 -1.14 22.17 -5.15
CA ASN A 7 0.30 21.89 -5.15
C ASN A 7 0.84 21.34 -3.83
N GLN A 8 0.00 21.03 -2.85
CA GLN A 8 0.44 20.37 -1.63
C GLN A 8 0.58 18.86 -1.88
N PRO A 9 1.67 18.22 -1.46
CA PRO A 9 1.75 16.77 -1.53
C PRO A 9 0.60 16.19 -0.70
N LEU A 10 -0.14 15.26 -1.29
CA LEU A 10 -1.17 14.52 -0.58
C LEU A 10 -0.51 13.68 0.51
N THR A 11 -1.12 13.62 1.69
CA THR A 11 -0.56 12.93 2.84
C THR A 11 -1.54 11.91 3.41
N GLY A 12 -1.02 10.72 3.75
CA GLY A 12 -1.70 9.77 4.61
C GLY A 12 -1.34 10.05 6.07
N GLY A 13 -2.36 10.23 6.92
CA GLY A 13 -2.17 10.51 8.34
C GLY A 13 -2.37 9.28 9.23
N LEU A 14 -1.49 9.10 10.22
CA LEU A 14 -1.63 8.12 11.28
C LEU A 14 -2.00 8.84 12.58
N LYS A 15 -2.96 8.27 13.32
CA LYS A 15 -3.38 8.76 14.64
C LYS A 15 -3.38 7.62 15.64
N VAL A 16 -3.02 7.93 16.87
CA VAL A 16 -3.11 7.01 18.01
C VAL A 16 -4.24 7.47 18.92
N TYR A 17 -5.10 6.54 19.31
CA TYR A 17 -6.20 6.77 20.25
C TYR A 17 -5.90 6.10 21.58
N ASP A 18 -5.92 6.87 22.67
CA ASP A 18 -5.83 6.35 24.03
C ASP A 18 -7.25 6.09 24.59
N PRO A 19 -7.62 4.83 24.86
CA PRO A 19 -8.95 4.49 25.35
C PRO A 19 -9.22 4.96 26.78
N LEU A 20 -8.19 5.19 27.59
CA LEU A 20 -8.33 5.63 28.98
C LEU A 20 -8.62 7.14 29.07
N THR A 21 -7.84 7.93 28.38
CA THR A 21 -7.99 9.40 28.38
C THR A 21 -8.92 9.89 27.29
N LYS A 22 -9.27 9.04 26.32
CA LYS A 22 -10.02 9.37 25.09
C LYS A 22 -9.30 10.40 24.20
N ALA A 23 -8.02 10.61 24.43
CA ALA A 23 -7.20 11.50 23.63
C ALA A 23 -6.87 10.89 22.27
N VAL A 24 -6.77 11.73 21.25
CA VAL A 24 -6.27 11.37 19.92
C VAL A 24 -4.97 12.14 19.67
N THR A 25 -3.89 11.43 19.41
CA THR A 25 -2.58 12.01 19.10
C THR A 25 -2.30 11.84 17.60
N ASP A 26 -1.87 12.89 16.92
CA ASP A 26 -1.36 12.80 15.56
C ASP A 26 0.01 12.12 15.59
N ALA A 27 0.09 10.89 15.08
CA ALA A 27 1.34 10.13 15.08
C ALA A 27 2.30 10.52 13.94
N GLY A 28 1.79 11.13 12.90
CA GLY A 28 2.59 11.61 11.77
C GLY A 28 1.90 11.43 10.44
N THR A 29 2.56 11.88 9.38
CA THR A 29 2.07 11.80 8.01
C THR A 29 3.15 11.28 7.07
N ILE A 30 2.73 10.59 6.01
CA ILE A 30 3.56 10.19 4.88
C ILE A 30 3.01 10.79 3.60
N ALA A 31 3.89 11.14 2.66
CA ALA A 31 3.47 11.59 1.34
C ALA A 31 2.90 10.42 0.53
N VAL A 32 1.75 10.59 -0.09
CA VAL A 32 1.08 9.56 -0.87
C VAL A 32 0.52 10.12 -2.17
N ASN A 33 0.30 9.26 -3.17
CA ASN A 33 -0.53 9.58 -4.31
C ASN A 33 -1.98 9.15 -4.06
N THR A 34 -2.96 9.96 -4.49
CA THR A 34 -4.38 9.61 -4.44
C THR A 34 -5.07 9.75 -5.80
N LYS A 35 -4.32 9.95 -6.88
CA LYS A 35 -4.89 10.31 -8.18
C LYS A 35 -4.37 9.42 -9.30
N TYR A 36 -5.20 9.28 -10.32
CA TYR A 36 -4.78 8.73 -11.61
C TYR A 36 -5.07 9.74 -12.73
N THR A 37 -4.42 9.57 -13.87
CA THR A 37 -4.65 10.39 -15.08
C THR A 37 -5.11 9.48 -16.20
N SER A 38 -6.34 9.66 -16.66
CA SER A 38 -6.88 8.88 -17.77
C SER A 38 -6.10 9.13 -19.08
N LYS A 39 -6.31 8.28 -20.07
CA LYS A 39 -5.67 8.44 -21.39
C LYS A 39 -6.02 9.77 -22.07
N GLU A 40 -7.18 10.33 -21.75
CA GLU A 40 -7.64 11.64 -22.23
C GLU A 40 -7.06 12.81 -21.42
N GLY A 41 -6.17 12.54 -20.48
CA GLY A 41 -5.51 13.55 -19.64
C GLY A 41 -6.33 14.05 -18.46
N LYS A 42 -7.49 13.44 -18.17
CA LYS A 42 -8.31 13.82 -17.02
C LYS A 42 -7.72 13.26 -15.73
N VAL A 43 -7.43 14.13 -14.76
CA VAL A 43 -7.01 13.77 -13.42
C VAL A 43 -8.24 13.51 -12.56
N THR A 44 -8.25 12.38 -11.84
CA THR A 44 -9.38 11.93 -11.02
C THR A 44 -8.85 11.25 -9.76
N GLU A 45 -9.62 11.26 -8.67
CA GLU A 45 -9.30 10.53 -7.45
C GLU A 45 -9.27 9.02 -7.71
N ALA A 46 -8.32 8.35 -7.08
CA ALA A 46 -8.13 6.91 -7.09
C ALA A 46 -8.39 6.31 -5.70
N GLU A 47 -8.40 4.99 -5.60
CA GLU A 47 -8.35 4.28 -4.30
C GLU A 47 -6.94 4.26 -3.70
N GLU A 48 -5.97 4.86 -4.38
CA GLU A 48 -4.61 5.01 -3.89
C GLU A 48 -4.55 5.92 -2.66
N GLY A 49 -3.48 5.82 -1.89
CA GLY A 49 -3.28 6.61 -0.70
C GLY A 49 -2.48 5.87 0.36
N PHE A 50 -2.83 6.06 1.62
CA PHE A 50 -2.37 5.26 2.74
C PHE A 50 -3.38 4.13 2.96
N ASN A 51 -3.09 2.95 2.41
CA ASN A 51 -4.06 1.87 2.25
C ASN A 51 -3.99 0.79 3.33
N GLY A 52 -2.89 0.67 4.06
CA GLY A 52 -2.75 -0.37 5.06
C GLY A 52 -1.81 -0.03 6.20
N PHE A 53 -2.15 -0.51 7.39
CA PHE A 53 -1.38 -0.34 8.61
C PHE A 53 -1.49 -1.57 9.49
N THR A 54 -0.38 -1.99 10.08
CA THR A 54 -0.34 -2.95 11.19
C THR A 54 0.89 -2.70 12.04
N VAL A 55 0.88 -3.17 13.28
CA VAL A 55 2.07 -3.18 14.15
C VAL A 55 2.67 -4.58 14.18
N ASP A 56 3.95 -4.65 14.52
CA ASP A 56 4.66 -5.91 14.71
C ASP A 56 4.03 -6.73 15.86
N PRO A 57 3.99 -8.07 15.81
CA PRO A 57 3.57 -8.89 16.93
C PRO A 57 4.37 -8.66 18.22
N LYS A 58 5.61 -8.18 18.09
CA LYS A 58 6.49 -7.80 19.20
C LYS A 58 6.61 -6.29 19.37
N PHE A 59 5.55 -5.56 19.08
CA PHE A 59 5.56 -4.08 19.08
C PHE A 59 6.05 -3.49 20.41
N GLU A 60 5.69 -4.07 21.54
CA GLU A 60 6.14 -3.61 22.87
C GLU A 60 7.67 -3.68 23.03
N GLU A 61 8.36 -4.52 22.25
CA GLU A 61 9.81 -4.70 22.29
C GLU A 61 10.52 -3.87 21.23
N ASN A 62 9.99 -3.84 20.01
CA ASN A 62 10.68 -3.31 18.83
C ASN A 62 10.10 -2.01 18.27
N HIS A 63 8.88 -1.67 18.68
CA HIS A 63 8.14 -0.48 18.23
C HIS A 63 7.96 -0.36 16.70
N TRP A 64 7.90 -1.50 15.99
CA TRP A 64 7.78 -1.51 14.55
C TRP A 64 6.34 -1.45 14.08
N ALA A 65 6.12 -0.58 13.11
CA ALA A 65 4.86 -0.42 12.40
C ALA A 65 5.08 -0.63 10.89
N TYR A 66 4.13 -1.26 10.23
CA TYR A 66 4.18 -1.57 8.80
C TYR A 66 3.10 -0.78 8.08
N LEU A 67 3.51 -0.03 7.09
CA LEU A 67 2.66 0.88 6.31
C LEU A 67 2.65 0.44 4.85
N TYR A 68 1.44 0.33 4.27
CA TYR A 68 1.26 0.08 2.85
C TYR A 68 0.61 1.28 2.20
N TYR A 69 1.29 1.89 1.23
CA TYR A 69 0.87 3.16 0.66
C TYR A 69 1.29 3.32 -0.81
N ALA A 70 0.56 4.18 -1.54
CA ALA A 70 0.89 4.58 -2.90
C ALA A 70 2.05 5.57 -2.89
N HIS A 71 3.17 5.26 -3.56
CA HIS A 71 4.31 6.17 -3.68
C HIS A 71 3.88 7.51 -4.29
N PRO A 72 4.30 8.67 -3.73
CA PRO A 72 3.75 9.97 -4.09
C PRO A 72 3.93 10.34 -5.57
N THR A 73 5.02 9.91 -6.20
CA THR A 73 5.38 10.29 -7.58
C THR A 73 5.53 9.10 -8.52
N GLU A 74 6.10 7.99 -8.06
CA GLU A 74 6.33 6.81 -8.89
C GLU A 74 5.09 5.90 -8.93
N LYS A 75 4.88 5.21 -10.05
CA LYS A 75 3.75 4.28 -10.24
C LYS A 75 4.02 2.95 -9.53
N LYS A 76 3.97 2.97 -8.20
CA LYS A 76 4.15 1.79 -7.35
C LYS A 76 3.47 1.96 -6.00
N PHE A 77 3.11 0.84 -5.39
CA PHE A 77 2.85 0.74 -3.96
C PHE A 77 4.12 0.36 -3.22
N VAL A 78 4.20 0.79 -1.97
CA VAL A 78 5.31 0.51 -1.07
C VAL A 78 4.76 -0.16 0.19
N LEU A 79 5.37 -1.27 0.59
CA LEU A 79 5.30 -1.77 1.96
C LEU A 79 6.59 -1.37 2.65
N ALA A 80 6.48 -0.57 3.69
CA ALA A 80 7.63 -0.12 4.48
C ALA A 80 7.42 -0.37 5.97
N ARG A 81 8.51 -0.69 6.67
CA ARG A 81 8.58 -0.71 8.13
C ARG A 81 9.06 0.64 8.65
N TRP A 82 8.42 1.12 9.69
CA TRP A 82 8.75 2.34 10.41
C TRP A 82 8.89 2.06 11.90
N GLU A 83 9.56 2.93 12.63
CA GLU A 83 9.49 2.97 14.09
C GLU A 83 8.37 3.92 14.54
N LEU A 84 7.58 3.48 15.51
CA LEU A 84 6.52 4.26 16.15
C LEU A 84 6.83 4.35 17.66
N LEU A 85 7.41 5.47 18.08
CA LEU A 85 7.84 5.71 19.46
C LEU A 85 7.04 6.86 20.07
N ASN A 86 6.57 6.69 21.30
CA ASN A 86 5.80 7.71 22.03
C ASN A 86 4.67 8.28 21.18
N ASP A 87 3.91 7.41 20.52
CA ASP A 87 2.80 7.75 19.63
C ASP A 87 3.21 8.60 18.41
N LYS A 88 4.47 8.52 17.96
CA LYS A 88 4.98 9.25 16.81
C LYS A 88 5.78 8.35 15.87
N LEU A 89 5.54 8.49 14.56
CA LEU A 89 6.43 7.94 13.54
C LEU A 89 7.80 8.63 13.61
N VAL A 90 8.85 7.85 13.77
CA VAL A 90 10.22 8.36 13.82
C VAL A 90 10.67 8.71 12.41
N GLN A 91 10.92 9.98 12.15
CA GLN A 91 11.37 10.44 10.83
C GLN A 91 12.73 9.85 10.48
N GLY A 92 12.85 9.31 9.25
CA GLY A 92 14.06 8.65 8.78
C GLY A 92 14.23 7.19 9.20
N SER A 93 13.28 6.62 9.95
CA SER A 93 13.30 5.19 10.32
C SER A 93 12.77 4.27 9.22
N GLU A 94 12.22 4.83 8.14
CA GLU A 94 11.65 4.05 7.04
C GLU A 94 12.63 3.02 6.46
N LYS A 95 12.14 1.80 6.35
CA LYS A 95 12.79 0.69 5.65
C LYS A 95 11.82 0.13 4.62
N VAL A 96 12.06 0.47 3.35
CA VAL A 96 11.27 -0.08 2.24
C VAL A 96 11.54 -1.57 2.12
N MET A 97 10.49 -2.39 2.20
CA MET A 97 10.55 -3.85 2.14
C MET A 97 10.11 -4.38 0.78
N LEU A 98 8.97 -3.91 0.28
CA LEU A 98 8.44 -4.31 -1.03
C LEU A 98 8.03 -3.10 -1.83
N GLU A 99 8.30 -3.16 -3.13
CA GLU A 99 7.80 -2.22 -4.12
C GLU A 99 6.98 -3.00 -5.16
N ILE A 100 5.74 -2.60 -5.36
CA ILE A 100 4.79 -3.28 -6.23
C ILE A 100 4.40 -2.33 -7.35
N PRO A 101 4.86 -2.57 -8.59
CA PRO A 101 4.52 -1.73 -9.72
C PRO A 101 3.02 -1.62 -9.92
N THR A 102 2.54 -0.42 -10.23
CA THR A 102 1.12 -0.13 -10.48
C THR A 102 0.94 0.65 -11.77
N GLN A 103 -0.28 0.78 -12.23
CA GLN A 103 -0.68 1.70 -13.31
C GLN A 103 -1.49 2.85 -12.71
N ARG A 104 -1.48 4.01 -13.34
CA ARG A 104 -2.27 5.20 -12.96
C ARG A 104 -2.99 5.80 -14.17
N GLU A 105 -3.54 4.94 -15.03
CA GLU A 105 -4.37 5.32 -16.17
C GLU A 105 -5.85 5.17 -15.87
N THR A 106 -6.19 4.35 -14.87
CA THR A 106 -7.53 4.12 -14.39
C THR A 106 -7.49 3.80 -12.89
N CYS A 107 -8.60 3.96 -12.18
CA CYS A 107 -8.83 3.46 -10.83
C CYS A 107 -8.99 1.93 -10.92
N CYS A 108 -8.86 1.16 -9.96
CA CYS A 108 -8.74 1.16 -8.53
C CYS A 108 -8.16 -0.21 -8.11
N HIS A 109 -8.76 -0.91 -7.14
CA HIS A 109 -8.41 -2.27 -6.70
C HIS A 109 -6.96 -2.35 -6.18
N THR A 110 -6.67 -1.61 -5.13
CA THR A 110 -5.30 -1.44 -4.59
C THR A 110 -4.95 -2.41 -3.47
N GLY A 111 -5.95 -2.89 -2.70
CA GLY A 111 -5.73 -3.76 -1.55
C GLY A 111 -5.24 -2.99 -0.32
N GLY A 112 -4.42 -3.65 0.53
CA GLY A 112 -3.81 -3.05 1.71
C GLY A 112 -4.18 -3.72 3.04
N GLY A 113 -5.03 -4.76 3.03
CA GLY A 113 -5.30 -5.54 4.25
C GLY A 113 -4.04 -6.28 4.70
N MET A 114 -3.72 -6.20 6.00
CA MET A 114 -2.55 -6.87 6.59
C MET A 114 -2.94 -7.66 7.83
N THR A 115 -2.27 -8.80 8.04
CA THR A 115 -2.41 -9.62 9.24
C THR A 115 -1.15 -10.47 9.46
N TRP A 116 -1.05 -11.07 10.64
CA TRP A 116 0.10 -11.89 11.05
C TRP A 116 -0.32 -13.32 11.35
N ASP A 117 0.57 -14.27 11.09
CA ASP A 117 0.45 -15.61 11.67
C ASP A 117 1.25 -15.74 12.97
N ASN A 118 1.12 -16.91 13.61
CA ASN A 118 1.79 -17.20 14.88
C ASN A 118 3.32 -17.37 14.74
N ASP A 119 3.81 -17.54 13.52
CA ASP A 119 5.24 -17.68 13.22
C ASP A 119 5.89 -16.32 12.90
N GLY A 120 5.13 -15.22 12.98
CA GLY A 120 5.60 -13.86 12.70
C GLY A 120 5.72 -13.56 11.22
N ASN A 121 4.98 -14.25 10.37
CA ASN A 121 4.90 -13.90 8.96
C ASN A 121 3.80 -12.86 8.72
N LEU A 122 4.10 -11.85 7.94
CA LEU A 122 3.17 -10.82 7.53
C LEU A 122 2.47 -11.22 6.22
N TYR A 123 1.15 -11.15 6.23
CA TYR A 123 0.30 -11.29 5.05
C TYR A 123 -0.17 -9.91 4.60
N LEU A 124 -0.04 -9.63 3.32
CA LEU A 124 -0.49 -8.41 2.68
C LEU A 124 -1.39 -8.74 1.49
N THR A 125 -2.61 -8.20 1.47
CA THR A 125 -3.47 -8.27 0.29
C THR A 125 -3.09 -7.19 -0.71
N VAL A 126 -2.83 -7.56 -1.95
CA VAL A 126 -2.55 -6.65 -3.05
C VAL A 126 -3.64 -6.79 -4.11
N GLY A 127 -4.31 -5.72 -4.45
CA GLY A 127 -5.32 -5.71 -5.50
C GLY A 127 -4.71 -5.93 -6.88
N ASN A 128 -5.55 -6.25 -7.86
CA ASN A 128 -5.09 -6.48 -9.23
C ASN A 128 -4.73 -5.19 -9.99
N ASN A 129 -5.09 -4.02 -9.44
CA ASN A 129 -4.85 -2.69 -10.03
C ASN A 129 -5.37 -2.57 -11.47
N THR A 130 -6.53 -3.17 -11.74
CA THR A 130 -7.19 -3.19 -13.04
C THR A 130 -8.45 -2.34 -12.98
N GLY A 131 -8.62 -1.44 -13.94
CA GLY A 131 -9.81 -0.61 -14.01
C GLY A 131 -11.03 -1.37 -14.48
N ASN A 132 -12.22 -0.88 -14.10
CA ASN A 132 -13.47 -1.41 -14.60
C ASN A 132 -13.64 -1.11 -16.09
N VAL A 133 -14.08 -2.08 -16.87
CA VAL A 133 -14.47 -1.89 -18.27
C VAL A 133 -15.97 -1.62 -18.37
N ALA A 134 -16.37 -0.87 -19.39
CA ALA A 134 -17.75 -0.40 -19.55
C ALA A 134 -18.77 -1.55 -19.70
N ASP A 135 -18.37 -2.67 -20.25
CA ASP A 135 -19.19 -3.87 -20.43
C ASP A 135 -19.20 -4.80 -19.21
N LYS A 136 -18.62 -4.35 -18.10
CA LYS A 136 -18.46 -5.11 -16.84
C LYS A 136 -17.56 -6.35 -16.95
N SER A 137 -16.84 -6.54 -18.03
CA SER A 137 -15.76 -7.53 -18.06
C SER A 137 -14.54 -6.98 -17.28
N GLN A 138 -13.75 -7.85 -16.73
CA GLN A 138 -12.49 -7.48 -16.05
C GLN A 138 -11.28 -7.75 -16.94
N THR A 139 -11.52 -8.07 -18.21
CA THR A 139 -10.50 -8.48 -19.16
C THR A 139 -10.69 -7.74 -20.48
N ASP A 140 -9.73 -6.88 -20.82
CA ASP A 140 -9.69 -6.17 -22.10
C ASP A 140 -8.35 -6.43 -22.77
N GLU A 141 -8.30 -7.46 -23.62
CA GLU A 141 -7.08 -7.92 -24.32
C GLU A 141 -6.70 -7.06 -25.53
N ARG A 142 -7.46 -6.01 -25.83
CA ARG A 142 -7.15 -5.12 -26.97
C ARG A 142 -5.79 -4.44 -26.76
N PRO A 143 -5.05 -4.13 -27.83
CA PRO A 143 -3.84 -3.31 -27.75
C PRO A 143 -4.10 -2.02 -26.97
N ASP A 144 -3.13 -1.58 -26.20
CA ASP A 144 -3.18 -0.36 -25.36
C ASP A 144 -4.25 -0.33 -24.25
N ARG A 145 -4.88 -1.49 -23.94
CA ARG A 145 -5.88 -1.61 -22.88
C ARG A 145 -5.39 -2.42 -21.66
N SER A 146 -4.11 -2.61 -21.54
CA SER A 146 -3.51 -3.44 -20.50
C SER A 146 -3.87 -3.02 -19.05
N SER A 147 -4.22 -1.76 -18.80
CA SER A 147 -4.70 -1.30 -17.49
C SER A 147 -6.13 -1.75 -17.16
N TRP A 148 -6.82 -2.40 -18.09
CA TRP A 148 -8.17 -2.97 -17.97
C TRP A 148 -8.18 -4.49 -18.16
N ASP A 149 -7.00 -5.13 -18.15
CA ASP A 149 -6.84 -6.58 -18.29
C ASP A 149 -6.32 -7.17 -16.97
N ASP A 150 -7.18 -7.82 -16.20
CA ASP A 150 -6.84 -8.41 -14.91
C ASP A 150 -6.01 -9.69 -15.02
N GLN A 151 -5.97 -10.32 -16.18
CA GLN A 151 -5.09 -11.48 -16.42
C GLN A 151 -3.61 -11.13 -16.31
N ARG A 152 -3.25 -9.89 -16.55
CA ARG A 152 -1.88 -9.40 -16.37
C ARG A 152 -1.36 -9.52 -14.94
N GLY A 153 -2.24 -9.24 -13.98
CA GLY A 153 -1.91 -9.26 -12.55
C GLY A 153 -2.41 -10.52 -11.86
N ALA A 154 -3.72 -10.65 -11.69
CA ALA A 154 -4.33 -11.66 -10.86
C ALA A 154 -4.00 -13.10 -11.29
N SER A 155 -4.04 -13.39 -12.60
CA SER A 155 -3.74 -14.71 -13.18
C SER A 155 -2.24 -14.94 -13.44
N ASN A 156 -1.42 -13.91 -13.38
CA ASN A 156 0.01 -13.99 -13.67
C ASN A 156 0.80 -14.30 -12.38
N THR A 157 1.41 -15.48 -12.30
CA THR A 157 2.19 -15.91 -11.14
C THR A 157 3.50 -15.15 -10.95
N ASN A 158 3.96 -14.40 -11.95
CA ASN A 158 5.14 -13.53 -11.87
C ASN A 158 4.81 -12.08 -11.52
N ASP A 159 3.55 -11.77 -11.18
CA ASP A 159 3.11 -10.43 -10.78
C ASP A 159 2.64 -10.47 -9.32
N LEU A 160 3.04 -9.50 -8.52
CA LEU A 160 2.63 -9.40 -7.11
C LEU A 160 1.21 -8.87 -6.94
N ARG A 161 0.59 -8.30 -7.99
CA ARG A 161 -0.78 -7.80 -7.97
C ARG A 161 -1.81 -8.91 -8.03
N GLY A 162 -2.96 -8.70 -7.41
CA GLY A 162 -4.04 -9.69 -7.32
C GLY A 162 -3.65 -10.91 -6.48
N LYS A 163 -2.85 -10.72 -5.43
CA LYS A 163 -2.29 -11.77 -4.60
C LYS A 163 -2.48 -11.47 -3.12
N ILE A 164 -2.35 -12.52 -2.32
CA ILE A 164 -2.03 -12.42 -0.90
C ILE A 164 -0.55 -12.76 -0.78
N LEU A 165 0.26 -11.77 -0.47
CA LEU A 165 1.70 -11.94 -0.26
C LEU A 165 1.94 -12.39 1.18
N ARG A 166 2.89 -13.30 1.37
CA ARG A 166 3.35 -13.75 2.69
C ARG A 166 4.86 -13.63 2.75
N ILE A 167 5.35 -12.83 3.68
CA ILE A 167 6.78 -12.58 3.90
C ILE A 167 7.10 -12.74 5.38
N HIS A 168 8.36 -13.00 5.71
CA HIS A 168 8.88 -12.94 7.07
C HIS A 168 9.80 -11.73 7.20
N PRO A 169 9.37 -10.66 7.93
CA PRO A 169 10.21 -9.48 8.16
C PRO A 169 11.45 -9.83 8.98
N GLU A 170 12.60 -9.30 8.55
CA GLU A 170 13.88 -9.49 9.23
C GLU A 170 14.27 -8.26 10.05
N ASN A 171 15.13 -8.44 11.05
CA ASN A 171 15.52 -7.37 11.96
C ASN A 171 16.21 -6.19 11.27
N ASP A 172 16.92 -6.41 10.17
CA ASP A 172 17.63 -5.38 9.42
C ASP A 172 16.73 -4.52 8.50
N GLY A 173 15.44 -4.88 8.37
CA GLY A 173 14.47 -4.21 7.52
C GLY A 173 14.30 -4.86 6.16
N THR A 174 14.96 -5.98 5.91
CA THR A 174 14.69 -6.87 4.77
C THR A 174 13.58 -7.87 5.09
N TYR A 175 13.34 -8.81 4.22
CA TYR A 175 12.43 -9.93 4.45
C TYR A 175 12.95 -11.19 3.80
N SER A 176 12.49 -12.33 4.29
CA SER A 176 12.67 -13.63 3.65
C SER A 176 11.33 -14.21 3.17
N ILE A 177 11.39 -15.17 2.25
CA ILE A 177 10.22 -15.87 1.75
C ILE A 177 10.01 -17.13 2.60
N PRO A 178 8.92 -17.22 3.40
CA PRO A 178 8.65 -18.37 4.24
C PRO A 178 8.44 -19.64 3.40
N LYS A 179 8.94 -20.77 3.89
CA LYS A 179 8.68 -22.07 3.27
C LYS A 179 7.18 -22.34 3.19
N GLY A 180 6.71 -22.85 2.07
CA GLY A 180 5.32 -23.22 1.83
C GLY A 180 4.50 -22.12 1.15
N ASN A 181 5.10 -21.04 0.69
CA ASN A 181 4.47 -20.15 -0.27
C ASN A 181 4.17 -20.95 -1.56
N LEU A 182 3.02 -20.68 -2.17
CA LEU A 182 2.60 -21.35 -3.40
C LEU A 182 3.51 -20.97 -4.58
N PHE A 183 3.92 -19.70 -4.60
CA PHE A 183 4.87 -19.15 -5.57
C PHE A 183 6.01 -18.50 -4.78
N PRO A 184 7.27 -18.88 -5.05
CA PRO A 184 8.44 -18.31 -4.36
C PRO A 184 8.77 -16.90 -4.81
#